data_ce6d29e2285cecb9277e5220877d72cb
#
_entry.id   ce6d29e2285cecb9277e5220877d72cb
#
_cell.length_a   1.000
_cell.length_b   1.000
_cell.length_c   1.000
_cell.angle_alpha   90.00
_cell.angle_beta   90.00
_cell.angle_gamma   90.00
#
_symmetry.space_group_name_H-M   'P 1'
#
loop_
_entity.id
_entity.type
_entity.pdbx_description
1 polymer ?
#
loop_
_entity_poly.entity_id
_entity_poly.type
_entity_poly.pdbx_seq_one_letter_code
_entity_poly.pdbx_strand_id
1 'polypeptide(L)'
;MITIPFDLELAKKINNGERNGMIVTDGDNYRVEFVYHREESFPILGVIHTDHGIISDWFSNNGFGGKDYRLKLKVPEYTTFKDGDVLSNEQGDYLFILNTNGEYLTSFHASWKKGRGVVIPRKAHADCNNIEKYRLATEDERQKFIDALKTSKEPKAKMYLKQFFGIEIEPEYKFKPFDKVLVRDTEDDDWHVSLFVRKIADAQYKEERYECLNGTGWIYCIPYEGNEHLL
;
A
#
# COMPACT_ATOMS: atom_id res chain seq x y z
N MET A 1 -7.06 11.03 15.67
CA MET A 1 -7.74 11.89 14.67
C MET A 1 -6.72 12.76 13.97
N ILE A 2 -6.82 12.89 12.66
CA ILE A 2 -6.01 13.79 11.84
C ILE A 2 -6.87 14.94 11.30
N THR A 3 -6.23 16.06 10.96
CA THR A 3 -6.90 17.20 10.35
C THR A 3 -6.67 17.20 8.85
N ILE A 4 -7.75 17.28 8.07
CA ILE A 4 -7.71 17.32 6.60
C ILE A 4 -8.41 18.60 6.11
N PRO A 5 -8.12 19.05 4.87
CA PRO A 5 -8.86 20.14 4.23
C PRO A 5 -10.36 19.86 4.24
N PHE A 6 -11.14 20.93 4.21
CA PHE A 6 -12.60 20.81 4.16
C PHE A 6 -13.06 20.16 2.85
N ASP A 7 -13.90 19.14 2.99
CA ASP A 7 -14.63 18.46 1.91
C ASP A 7 -16.12 18.46 2.28
N LEU A 8 -16.94 19.06 1.43
CA LEU A 8 -18.36 19.25 1.71
C LEU A 8 -19.14 17.95 1.82
N GLU A 9 -18.86 16.99 0.94
CA GLU A 9 -19.60 15.73 0.93
C GLU A 9 -19.27 14.88 2.15
N LEU A 10 -17.99 14.87 2.54
CA LEU A 10 -17.57 14.22 3.78
C LEU A 10 -18.11 14.95 5.02
N ALA A 11 -18.10 16.28 4.99
CA ALA A 11 -18.68 17.09 6.08
C ALA A 11 -20.16 16.82 6.29
N LYS A 12 -20.96 16.71 5.22
CA LYS A 12 -22.37 16.32 5.30
C LYS A 12 -22.55 14.95 5.96
N LYS A 13 -21.76 13.97 5.57
CA LYS A 13 -21.79 12.61 6.16
C LYS A 13 -21.42 12.63 7.64
N ILE A 14 -20.43 13.44 8.03
CA ILE A 14 -20.05 13.63 9.44
C ILE A 14 -21.18 14.29 10.22
N ASN A 15 -21.75 15.37 9.68
CA ASN A 15 -22.85 16.11 10.33
C ASN A 15 -24.09 15.24 10.53
N ASN A 16 -24.39 14.35 9.60
CA ASN A 16 -25.51 13.41 9.67
C ASN A 16 -25.23 12.15 10.51
N GLY A 17 -24.02 12.00 11.05
CA GLY A 17 -23.63 10.82 11.83
C GLY A 17 -23.34 9.56 10.98
N GLU A 18 -23.27 9.69 9.66
CA GLU A 18 -22.96 8.60 8.73
C GLU A 18 -21.47 8.26 8.71
N ARG A 19 -20.62 9.18 9.16
CA ARG A 19 -19.16 9.04 9.26
C ARG A 19 -18.64 9.62 10.56
N ASN A 20 -17.65 8.96 11.13
CA ASN A 20 -16.95 9.45 12.31
C ASN A 20 -16.07 10.65 11.94
N GLY A 21 -16.12 11.68 12.74
CA GLY A 21 -15.33 12.89 12.54
C GLY A 21 -15.93 14.10 13.23
N MET A 22 -15.30 15.25 13.04
CA MET A 22 -15.80 16.56 13.49
C MET A 22 -15.51 17.59 12.42
N ILE A 23 -16.45 18.52 12.24
CA ILE A 23 -16.22 19.76 11.49
C ILE A 23 -15.69 20.78 12.48
N VAL A 24 -14.58 21.43 12.18
CA VAL A 24 -13.94 22.40 13.07
C VAL A 24 -13.52 23.65 12.32
N THR A 25 -13.39 24.78 13.04
CA THR A 25 -12.74 25.98 12.50
C THR A 25 -11.23 25.80 12.39
N ASP A 26 -10.62 26.43 11.40
CA ASP A 26 -9.16 26.54 11.30
C ASP A 26 -8.63 27.46 12.41
N GLY A 27 -7.51 27.12 13.03
CA GLY A 27 -6.92 27.85 14.14
C GLY A 27 -7.44 27.35 15.49
N ASP A 28 -8.59 27.81 15.95
CA ASP A 28 -9.08 27.54 17.30
C ASP A 28 -9.68 26.14 17.47
N ASN A 29 -9.97 25.44 16.37
CA ASN A 29 -10.59 24.11 16.37
C ASN A 29 -11.99 24.07 17.03
N TYR A 30 -12.72 25.15 16.99
CA TYR A 30 -14.10 25.18 17.49
C TYR A 30 -14.96 24.20 16.66
N ARG A 31 -15.78 23.42 17.36
CA ARG A 31 -16.72 22.49 16.72
C ARG A 31 -17.78 23.26 15.94
N VAL A 32 -18.09 22.76 14.75
CA VAL A 32 -19.11 23.31 13.86
C VAL A 32 -20.17 22.25 13.56
N GLU A 33 -21.44 22.64 13.63
CA GLU A 33 -22.56 21.82 13.20
C GLU A 33 -23.31 22.52 12.08
N PHE A 34 -23.66 21.79 11.01
CA PHE A 34 -24.44 22.32 9.91
C PHE A 34 -25.93 22.28 10.28
N VAL A 35 -26.57 23.46 10.26
CA VAL A 35 -27.99 23.59 10.58
C VAL A 35 -28.84 23.69 9.32
N TYR A 36 -28.31 24.32 8.29
CA TYR A 36 -29.03 24.56 7.04
C TYR A 36 -28.07 24.54 5.84
N HIS A 37 -28.60 24.08 4.72
CA HIS A 37 -27.88 24.10 3.43
C HIS A 37 -28.83 24.62 2.34
N ARG A 38 -28.32 25.52 1.47
CA ARG A 38 -29.03 26.07 0.31
C ARG A 38 -28.11 26.13 -0.91
N GLU A 39 -28.71 26.31 -2.10
CA GLU A 39 -27.97 26.39 -3.38
C GLU A 39 -27.57 27.83 -3.69
N GLU A 40 -26.66 28.44 -2.93
CA GLU A 40 -26.16 29.80 -3.14
C GLU A 40 -24.64 29.88 -2.90
N SER A 41 -24.05 31.09 -3.01
CA SER A 41 -22.58 31.29 -2.85
C SER A 41 -22.09 30.94 -1.44
N PHE A 42 -22.93 31.10 -0.41
CA PHE A 42 -22.65 30.68 0.95
C PHE A 42 -23.78 29.74 1.41
N PRO A 43 -23.73 28.50 0.96
CA PRO A 43 -24.86 27.58 1.08
C PRO A 43 -25.02 26.96 2.46
N ILE A 44 -24.02 27.06 3.35
CA ILE A 44 -23.98 26.33 4.60
C ILE A 44 -24.11 27.32 5.77
N LEU A 45 -25.18 27.20 6.55
CA LEU A 45 -25.24 27.84 7.86
C LEU A 45 -24.66 26.90 8.91
N GLY A 46 -23.54 27.27 9.50
CA GLY A 46 -22.87 26.52 10.56
C GLY A 46 -23.07 27.20 11.91
N VAL A 47 -23.29 26.40 12.93
CA VAL A 47 -23.27 26.80 14.34
C VAL A 47 -21.91 26.44 14.91
N ILE A 48 -21.19 27.42 15.42
CA ILE A 48 -19.84 27.32 15.95
C ILE A 48 -19.88 27.36 17.46
N HIS A 49 -19.38 26.35 18.10
CA HIS A 49 -19.29 26.25 19.57
C HIS A 49 -17.94 26.80 20.03
N THR A 50 -17.91 28.05 20.51
CA THR A 50 -16.70 28.72 21.01
C THR A 50 -16.63 28.67 22.53
N ASP A 51 -15.46 29.01 23.09
CA ASP A 51 -15.25 29.12 24.54
C ASP A 51 -16.10 30.24 25.19
N HIS A 52 -16.56 31.18 24.38
CA HIS A 52 -17.36 32.32 24.82
C HIS A 52 -18.86 32.20 24.52
N GLY A 53 -19.27 31.05 23.96
CA GLY A 53 -20.65 30.76 23.61
C GLY A 53 -20.84 30.26 22.20
N ILE A 54 -22.08 30.28 21.75
CA ILE A 54 -22.46 29.78 20.44
C ILE A 54 -22.68 30.96 19.50
N ILE A 55 -22.02 30.89 18.34
CA ILE A 55 -22.18 31.84 17.24
C ILE A 55 -22.58 31.12 15.96
N SER A 56 -23.06 31.83 14.96
CA SER A 56 -23.37 31.28 13.67
C SER A 56 -22.68 32.05 12.55
N ASP A 57 -22.29 31.34 11.50
CA ASP A 57 -21.76 31.94 10.31
C ASP A 57 -22.18 31.16 9.05
N TRP A 58 -22.12 31.83 7.90
CA TRP A 58 -22.41 31.24 6.62
C TRP A 58 -21.09 30.83 5.92
N PHE A 59 -21.04 29.62 5.43
CA PHE A 59 -19.87 29.05 4.76
C PHE A 59 -20.14 28.71 3.30
N SER A 60 -19.16 28.94 2.47
CA SER A 60 -19.14 28.48 1.07
C SER A 60 -18.92 26.96 0.99
N ASN A 61 -19.13 26.39 -0.18
CA ASN A 61 -18.86 24.97 -0.44
C ASN A 61 -17.39 24.56 -0.22
N ASN A 62 -16.48 25.52 -0.17
CA ASN A 62 -15.06 25.31 0.12
C ASN A 62 -14.70 25.55 1.60
N GLY A 63 -15.69 25.76 2.45
CA GLY A 63 -15.50 25.97 3.90
C GLY A 63 -15.04 27.36 4.30
N PHE A 64 -15.14 28.39 3.42
CA PHE A 64 -14.82 29.77 3.78
C PHE A 64 -16.05 30.45 4.37
N GLY A 65 -15.92 30.99 5.57
CA GLY A 65 -16.96 31.75 6.27
C GLY A 65 -16.92 33.24 5.98
N GLY A 66 -18.02 33.92 6.23
CA GLY A 66 -18.14 35.38 6.06
C GLY A 66 -17.37 36.21 7.09
N LYS A 67 -16.91 35.61 8.19
CA LYS A 67 -16.17 36.24 9.32
C LYS A 67 -14.76 35.70 9.47
N ASP A 68 -14.03 35.45 8.39
CA ASP A 68 -12.65 34.93 8.35
C ASP A 68 -12.49 33.50 8.92
N TYR A 69 -13.56 32.81 9.26
CA TYR A 69 -13.48 31.41 9.61
C TYR A 69 -13.26 30.54 8.37
N ARG A 70 -12.38 29.56 8.51
CA ARG A 70 -12.21 28.47 7.56
C ARG A 70 -12.56 27.17 8.23
N LEU A 71 -13.21 26.28 7.51
CA LEU A 71 -13.55 24.96 8.01
C LEU A 71 -12.46 23.95 7.63
N LYS A 72 -12.25 23.03 8.54
CA LYS A 72 -11.46 21.80 8.34
C LYS A 72 -12.22 20.61 8.90
N LEU A 73 -11.78 19.42 8.56
CA LEU A 73 -12.33 18.20 9.11
C LEU A 73 -11.31 17.52 10.00
N LYS A 74 -11.71 17.14 11.21
CA LYS A 74 -10.99 16.20 12.06
C LYS A 74 -11.60 14.82 11.88
N VAL A 75 -10.86 13.91 11.29
CA VAL A 75 -11.34 12.57 10.97
C VAL A 75 -10.42 11.50 11.55
N PRO A 76 -10.94 10.31 11.83
CA PRO A 76 -10.08 9.16 12.11
C PRO A 76 -9.13 8.90 10.94
N GLU A 77 -7.90 8.49 11.22
CA GLU A 77 -6.87 8.26 10.20
C GLU A 77 -7.35 7.30 9.09
N TYR A 78 -8.10 6.28 9.46
CA TYR A 78 -8.61 5.29 8.50
C TYR A 78 -9.52 5.87 7.40
N THR A 79 -10.05 7.06 7.56
CA THR A 79 -10.89 7.71 6.53
C THR A 79 -10.08 8.23 5.34
N THR A 80 -8.76 8.30 5.48
CA THR A 80 -7.83 8.74 4.44
C THR A 80 -7.15 7.60 3.70
N PHE A 81 -7.37 6.36 4.14
CA PHE A 81 -6.78 5.19 3.48
C PHE A 81 -7.31 5.02 2.06
N LYS A 82 -6.40 4.68 1.15
CA LYS A 82 -6.65 4.52 -0.28
C LYS A 82 -6.43 3.09 -0.73
N ASP A 83 -6.97 2.78 -1.90
CA ASP A 83 -6.67 1.52 -2.57
C ASP A 83 -5.17 1.35 -2.77
N GLY A 84 -4.65 0.19 -2.40
CA GLY A 84 -3.22 -0.08 -2.48
C GLY A 84 -2.40 0.34 -1.25
N ASP A 85 -2.97 1.07 -0.31
CA ASP A 85 -2.27 1.38 0.95
C ASP A 85 -1.93 0.09 1.69
N VAL A 86 -0.72 0.03 2.24
CA VAL A 86 -0.32 -1.06 3.13
C VAL A 86 -0.69 -0.68 4.55
N LEU A 87 -1.58 -1.47 5.13
CA LEU A 87 -2.02 -1.28 6.50
C LEU A 87 -1.39 -2.32 7.43
N SER A 88 -1.18 -1.93 8.68
CA SER A 88 -0.60 -2.73 9.75
C SER A 88 -1.52 -2.74 10.96
N ASN A 89 -1.58 -3.87 11.69
CA ASN A 89 -2.11 -3.86 13.04
C ASN A 89 -1.11 -3.17 13.99
N GLU A 90 -1.52 -2.89 15.24
CA GLU A 90 -0.68 -2.20 16.22
C GLU A 90 0.66 -2.91 16.48
N GLN A 91 0.68 -4.24 16.43
CA GLN A 91 1.85 -5.08 16.72
C GLN A 91 2.81 -5.21 15.53
N GLY A 92 2.40 -4.83 14.32
CA GLY A 92 3.21 -4.98 13.10
C GLY A 92 3.43 -6.44 12.65
N ASP A 93 2.59 -7.37 13.12
CA ASP A 93 2.67 -8.80 12.80
C ASP A 93 1.63 -9.25 11.76
N TYR A 94 0.73 -8.36 11.38
CA TYR A 94 -0.25 -8.54 10.31
C TYR A 94 -0.29 -7.31 9.41
N LEU A 95 0.03 -7.51 8.14
CA LEU A 95 0.06 -6.48 7.09
C LEU A 95 -0.90 -6.86 5.97
N PHE A 96 -1.51 -5.89 5.32
CA PHE A 96 -2.31 -6.14 4.12
C PHE A 96 -2.37 -4.93 3.20
N ILE A 97 -2.58 -5.19 1.90
CA ILE A 97 -2.82 -4.16 0.89
C ILE A 97 -4.33 -3.92 0.82
N LEU A 98 -4.76 -2.73 1.18
CA LEU A 98 -6.17 -2.36 1.20
C LEU A 98 -6.78 -2.42 -0.21
N ASN A 99 -7.99 -2.95 -0.30
CA ASN A 99 -8.82 -2.93 -1.50
C ASN A 99 -10.09 -2.15 -1.22
N THR A 100 -10.17 -0.93 -1.75
CA THR A 100 -11.35 -0.06 -1.57
C THR A 100 -12.41 -0.28 -2.65
N ASN A 101 -12.12 -1.05 -3.69
CA ASN A 101 -13.04 -1.34 -4.80
C ASN A 101 -13.96 -2.54 -4.52
N GLY A 102 -13.84 -3.17 -3.35
CA GLY A 102 -14.70 -4.26 -2.91
C GLY A 102 -16.03 -3.76 -2.34
N GLU A 103 -17.04 -4.65 -2.28
CA GLU A 103 -18.35 -4.36 -1.65
C GLU A 103 -18.23 -3.98 -0.16
N TYR A 104 -17.08 -4.23 0.46
CA TYR A 104 -16.82 -3.99 1.87
C TYR A 104 -15.58 -3.12 2.04
N LEU A 105 -15.66 -2.11 2.92
CA LEU A 105 -14.56 -1.19 3.30
C LEU A 105 -13.32 -1.89 3.88
N THR A 106 -13.26 -3.21 3.86
CA THR A 106 -12.28 -4.03 4.56
C THR A 106 -11.79 -5.22 3.74
N SER A 107 -11.93 -5.14 2.41
CA SER A 107 -11.32 -6.14 1.55
C SER A 107 -9.83 -5.85 1.36
N PHE A 108 -9.05 -6.87 1.02
CA PHE A 108 -7.62 -6.70 0.77
C PHE A 108 -7.18 -7.46 -0.49
N HIS A 109 -6.19 -6.92 -1.19
CA HIS A 109 -5.57 -7.56 -2.36
C HIS A 109 -4.65 -8.71 -1.95
N ALA A 110 -3.82 -8.47 -0.94
CA ALA A 110 -2.92 -9.45 -0.36
C ALA A 110 -2.73 -9.15 1.11
N SER A 111 -2.41 -10.17 1.91
CA SER A 111 -2.03 -10.02 3.31
C SER A 111 -0.77 -10.83 3.63
N TRP A 112 -0.07 -10.41 4.65
CA TRP A 112 1.05 -11.12 5.25
C TRP A 112 0.86 -11.22 6.75
N LYS A 113 1.16 -12.39 7.29
CA LYS A 113 1.17 -12.62 8.73
C LYS A 113 2.49 -13.25 9.13
N LYS A 114 3.07 -12.75 10.22
CA LYS A 114 4.29 -13.31 10.80
C LYS A 114 4.11 -14.82 11.08
N GLY A 115 5.04 -15.62 10.57
CA GLY A 115 5.00 -17.09 10.72
C GLY A 115 4.07 -17.83 9.76
N ARG A 116 3.24 -17.13 8.95
CA ARG A 116 2.37 -17.75 7.93
C ARG A 116 2.71 -17.33 6.49
N GLY A 117 3.43 -16.23 6.32
CA GLY A 117 3.79 -15.72 5.00
C GLY A 117 2.66 -14.96 4.30
N VAL A 118 2.75 -14.86 2.96
CA VAL A 118 1.81 -14.13 2.11
C VAL A 118 0.59 -14.99 1.78
N VAL A 119 -0.58 -14.36 1.85
CA VAL A 119 -1.87 -14.93 1.41
C VAL A 119 -2.52 -13.98 0.43
N ILE A 120 -2.87 -14.48 -0.74
CA ILE A 120 -3.63 -13.75 -1.76
C ILE A 120 -5.00 -14.40 -1.89
N PRO A 121 -6.07 -13.74 -1.49
CA PRO A 121 -7.40 -14.32 -1.52
C PRO A 121 -7.87 -14.53 -2.96
N ARG A 122 -8.51 -15.66 -3.23
CA ARG A 122 -9.13 -15.94 -4.55
C ARG A 122 -10.35 -15.06 -4.81
N LYS A 123 -11.03 -14.63 -3.75
CA LYS A 123 -12.10 -13.63 -3.76
C LYS A 123 -11.77 -12.60 -2.69
N ALA A 124 -12.15 -11.34 -2.91
CA ALA A 124 -12.01 -10.32 -1.88
C ALA A 124 -12.75 -10.77 -0.63
N HIS A 125 -12.01 -11.10 0.43
CA HIS A 125 -12.58 -11.46 1.72
C HIS A 125 -12.55 -10.26 2.64
N ALA A 126 -13.69 -9.98 3.25
CA ALA A 126 -13.85 -8.98 4.28
C ALA A 126 -13.51 -9.62 5.64
N ASP A 127 -12.26 -9.62 6.04
CA ASP A 127 -11.87 -10.08 7.39
C ASP A 127 -11.47 -8.94 8.34
N CYS A 128 -11.55 -7.72 7.86
CA CYS A 128 -11.21 -6.55 8.68
C CYS A 128 -12.49 -5.83 9.14
N ASN A 129 -13.28 -6.46 9.99
CA ASN A 129 -14.50 -5.86 10.54
C ASN A 129 -14.27 -4.58 11.36
N ASN A 130 -13.01 -4.13 11.51
CA ASN A 130 -12.65 -2.93 12.27
C ASN A 130 -11.41 -2.26 11.66
N ILE A 131 -11.57 -1.56 10.54
CA ILE A 131 -10.48 -0.79 9.91
C ILE A 131 -9.85 0.22 10.88
N GLU A 132 -10.60 0.67 11.87
CA GLU A 132 -10.16 1.57 12.95
C GLU A 132 -9.00 1.01 13.81
N LYS A 133 -8.78 -0.31 13.79
CA LYS A 133 -7.67 -0.98 14.50
C LYS A 133 -6.37 -1.03 13.69
N TYR A 134 -6.40 -0.50 12.46
CA TYR A 134 -5.26 -0.51 11.58
C TYR A 134 -4.76 0.91 11.35
N ARG A 135 -3.48 1.03 11.11
CA ARG A 135 -2.77 2.25 10.73
C ARG A 135 -2.01 2.02 9.43
N LEU A 136 -1.54 3.07 8.81
CA LEU A 136 -0.56 2.93 7.73
C LEU A 136 0.68 2.18 8.24
N ALA A 137 1.17 1.26 7.45
CA ALA A 137 2.41 0.55 7.74
C ALA A 137 3.59 1.53 7.73
N THR A 138 4.54 1.33 8.66
CA THR A 138 5.82 2.03 8.61
C THR A 138 6.62 1.57 7.38
N GLU A 139 7.66 2.32 7.00
CA GLU A 139 8.50 1.93 5.86
C GLU A 139 9.16 0.56 6.07
N ASP A 140 9.62 0.25 7.30
CA ASP A 140 10.18 -1.06 7.63
C ASP A 140 9.16 -2.20 7.50
N GLU A 141 7.92 -1.96 7.92
CA GLU A 141 6.84 -2.93 7.78
C GLU A 141 6.47 -3.13 6.31
N ARG A 142 6.39 -2.03 5.56
CA ARG A 142 6.16 -2.04 4.12
C ARG A 142 7.25 -2.82 3.40
N GLN A 143 8.53 -2.58 3.74
CA GLN A 143 9.65 -3.31 3.15
C GLN A 143 9.59 -4.81 3.46
N LYS A 144 9.28 -5.20 4.70
CA LYS A 144 9.06 -6.62 5.05
C LYS A 144 7.99 -7.28 4.20
N PHE A 145 6.90 -6.56 3.92
CA PHE A 145 5.83 -7.09 3.07
C PHE A 145 6.27 -7.22 1.61
N ILE A 146 6.99 -6.25 1.08
CA ILE A 146 7.60 -6.30 -0.26
C ILE A 146 8.51 -7.53 -0.39
N ASP A 147 9.39 -7.75 0.58
CA ASP A 147 10.32 -8.89 0.56
C ASP A 147 9.58 -10.23 0.66
N ALA A 148 8.52 -10.28 1.46
CA ALA A 148 7.65 -11.45 1.52
C ALA A 148 6.92 -11.71 0.20
N LEU A 149 6.46 -10.66 -0.50
CA LEU A 149 5.86 -10.78 -1.83
C LEU A 149 6.87 -11.25 -2.89
N LYS A 150 8.12 -10.75 -2.83
CA LYS A 150 9.20 -11.19 -3.76
C LYS A 150 9.48 -12.68 -3.66
N THR A 151 9.47 -13.21 -2.45
CA THR A 151 9.74 -14.62 -2.17
C THR A 151 8.50 -15.53 -2.24
N SER A 152 7.33 -14.94 -2.44
CA SER A 152 6.07 -15.66 -2.48
C SER A 152 5.91 -16.52 -3.73
N LYS A 153 5.40 -17.74 -3.55
CA LYS A 153 5.01 -18.65 -4.65
C LYS A 153 3.63 -18.32 -5.24
N GLU A 154 2.93 -17.35 -4.67
CA GLU A 154 1.61 -16.94 -5.14
C GLU A 154 1.68 -16.28 -6.53
N PRO A 155 0.94 -16.76 -7.54
CA PRO A 155 1.07 -16.26 -8.92
C PRO A 155 0.84 -14.76 -9.08
N LYS A 156 -0.03 -14.18 -8.24
CA LYS A 156 -0.39 -12.75 -8.29
C LYS A 156 0.60 -11.86 -7.51
N ALA A 157 1.54 -12.43 -6.75
CA ALA A 157 2.47 -11.63 -5.94
C ALA A 157 3.31 -10.68 -6.80
N LYS A 158 3.83 -11.16 -7.92
CA LYS A 158 4.61 -10.33 -8.88
C LYS A 158 3.77 -9.22 -9.48
N MET A 159 2.49 -9.49 -9.79
CA MET A 159 1.57 -8.48 -10.31
C MET A 159 1.34 -7.37 -9.28
N TYR A 160 1.13 -7.72 -8.01
CA TYR A 160 0.93 -6.75 -6.94
C TYR A 160 2.19 -5.94 -6.62
N LEU A 161 3.39 -6.54 -6.71
CA LEU A 161 4.65 -5.81 -6.60
C LEU A 161 4.75 -4.71 -7.66
N LYS A 162 4.41 -5.02 -8.91
CA LYS A 162 4.39 -4.01 -9.98
C LYS A 162 3.28 -2.98 -9.75
N GLN A 163 2.06 -3.43 -9.47
CA GLN A 163 0.87 -2.57 -9.40
C GLN A 163 0.93 -1.57 -8.24
N PHE A 164 1.31 -2.01 -7.03
CA PHE A 164 1.22 -1.20 -5.81
C PHE A 164 2.56 -0.63 -5.35
N PHE A 165 3.67 -1.22 -5.78
CA PHE A 165 5.01 -0.79 -5.35
C PHE A 165 5.90 -0.34 -6.50
N GLY A 166 5.46 -0.48 -7.75
CA GLY A 166 6.26 -0.13 -8.93
C GLY A 166 7.48 -1.04 -9.14
N ILE A 167 7.52 -2.20 -8.47
CA ILE A 167 8.65 -3.12 -8.50
C ILE A 167 8.39 -4.17 -9.58
N GLU A 168 9.17 -4.14 -10.63
CA GLU A 168 9.21 -5.20 -11.63
C GLU A 168 10.18 -6.28 -11.16
N ILE A 169 9.69 -7.51 -11.07
CA ILE A 169 10.54 -8.69 -10.92
C ILE A 169 10.70 -9.28 -12.32
N GLU A 170 11.90 -9.26 -12.80
CA GLU A 170 12.22 -9.97 -14.04
C GLU A 170 11.74 -11.43 -13.91
N PRO A 171 11.07 -11.96 -14.94
CA PRO A 171 10.67 -13.35 -14.92
C PRO A 171 11.93 -14.21 -14.77
N GLU A 172 11.94 -15.11 -13.79
CA GLU A 172 13.02 -16.10 -13.68
C GLU A 172 13.13 -16.82 -15.01
N TYR A 173 14.23 -16.60 -15.72
CA TYR A 173 14.45 -17.21 -17.01
C TYR A 173 14.52 -18.73 -16.83
N LYS A 174 13.63 -19.43 -17.50
CA LYS A 174 13.61 -20.91 -17.48
C LYS A 174 14.57 -21.43 -18.52
N PHE A 175 15.79 -21.64 -18.11
CA PHE A 175 16.81 -22.24 -18.97
C PHE A 175 16.39 -23.64 -19.41
N LYS A 176 16.63 -23.90 -20.70
CA LYS A 176 16.59 -25.26 -21.28
C LYS A 176 18.01 -25.80 -21.39
N PRO A 177 18.20 -27.13 -21.31
CA PRO A 177 19.51 -27.72 -21.56
C PRO A 177 20.10 -27.19 -22.86
N PHE A 178 21.36 -26.76 -22.78
CA PHE A 178 22.16 -26.16 -23.86
C PHE A 178 21.82 -24.72 -24.25
N ASP A 179 20.97 -24.04 -23.52
CA ASP A 179 20.87 -22.58 -23.67
C ASP A 179 22.23 -21.94 -23.40
N LYS A 180 22.60 -20.98 -24.26
CA LYS A 180 23.80 -20.16 -24.05
C LYS A 180 23.58 -19.18 -22.93
N VAL A 181 24.45 -19.16 -21.94
CA VAL A 181 24.32 -18.40 -20.71
C VAL A 181 25.58 -17.64 -20.35
N LEU A 182 25.45 -16.62 -19.55
CA LEU A 182 26.51 -15.97 -18.78
C LEU A 182 26.44 -16.45 -17.35
N VAL A 183 27.58 -16.83 -16.78
CA VAL A 183 27.70 -17.40 -15.44
C VAL A 183 28.83 -16.76 -14.65
N ARG A 184 28.69 -16.69 -13.33
CA ARG A 184 29.73 -16.26 -12.37
C ARG A 184 29.43 -16.79 -10.99
N ASP A 185 30.41 -16.79 -10.07
CA ASP A 185 30.23 -17.27 -8.68
C ASP A 185 29.97 -16.14 -7.69
N THR A 186 30.53 -14.95 -7.89
CA THR A 186 30.31 -13.79 -7.02
C THR A 186 29.86 -12.57 -7.82
N GLU A 187 29.38 -11.53 -7.13
CA GLU A 187 28.97 -10.28 -7.77
C GLU A 187 30.16 -9.52 -8.37
N ASP A 188 31.37 -9.76 -7.86
CA ASP A 188 32.59 -9.08 -8.27
C ASP A 188 33.34 -9.83 -9.38
N ASP A 189 32.92 -11.06 -9.73
CA ASP A 189 33.56 -11.86 -10.77
C ASP A 189 33.13 -11.42 -12.18
N ASP A 190 34.02 -11.59 -13.14
CA ASP A 190 33.69 -11.42 -14.55
C ASP A 190 32.69 -12.49 -15.00
N TRP A 191 31.84 -12.12 -15.95
CA TRP A 191 30.93 -13.05 -16.56
C TRP A 191 31.66 -13.99 -17.55
N HIS A 192 31.33 -15.29 -17.49
CA HIS A 192 31.84 -16.31 -18.38
C HIS A 192 30.74 -16.89 -19.25
N VAL A 193 31.02 -17.07 -20.53
CA VAL A 193 30.07 -17.73 -21.44
C VAL A 193 30.10 -19.24 -21.21
N SER A 194 28.90 -19.83 -21.07
CA SER A 194 28.76 -21.27 -20.93
C SER A 194 27.49 -21.81 -21.59
N LEU A 195 27.23 -23.11 -21.50
CA LEU A 195 26.00 -23.75 -21.89
C LEU A 195 25.34 -24.36 -20.64
N PHE A 196 24.11 -23.99 -20.39
CA PHE A 196 23.34 -24.50 -19.26
C PHE A 196 23.01 -25.97 -19.42
N VAL A 197 23.12 -26.75 -18.36
CA VAL A 197 22.71 -28.15 -18.34
C VAL A 197 21.48 -28.34 -17.46
N ARG A 198 21.58 -28.00 -16.19
CA ARG A 198 20.47 -28.14 -15.23
C ARG A 198 20.70 -27.29 -13.97
N LYS A 199 19.67 -27.10 -13.19
CA LYS A 199 19.80 -26.65 -11.80
C LYS A 199 20.13 -27.83 -10.90
N ILE A 200 21.08 -27.65 -9.98
CA ILE A 200 21.45 -28.63 -8.96
C ILE A 200 21.27 -28.02 -7.59
N ALA A 201 20.74 -28.82 -6.65
CA ALA A 201 20.71 -28.47 -5.25
C ALA A 201 22.07 -28.79 -4.63
N ASP A 202 22.80 -27.78 -4.18
CA ASP A 202 24.05 -28.00 -3.47
C ASP A 202 23.74 -28.29 -2.00
N ALA A 203 23.86 -29.56 -1.59
CA ALA A 203 23.60 -30.00 -0.25
C ALA A 203 24.58 -29.41 0.79
N GLN A 204 25.77 -28.99 0.35
CA GLN A 204 26.80 -28.42 1.23
C GLN A 204 26.54 -26.96 1.55
N TYR A 205 26.04 -26.18 0.59
CA TYR A 205 25.84 -24.73 0.73
C TYR A 205 24.36 -24.33 0.89
N LYS A 206 23.43 -25.30 0.81
CA LYS A 206 21.95 -25.08 0.84
C LYS A 206 21.44 -24.11 -0.24
N GLU A 207 22.17 -23.96 -1.32
CA GLU A 207 21.87 -23.06 -2.43
C GLU A 207 21.62 -23.85 -3.71
N GLU A 208 20.78 -23.32 -4.60
CA GLU A 208 20.63 -23.85 -5.96
C GLU A 208 21.77 -23.32 -6.81
N ARG A 209 22.42 -24.22 -7.58
CA ARG A 209 23.47 -23.86 -8.52
C ARG A 209 23.08 -24.23 -9.94
N TYR A 210 23.68 -23.54 -10.89
CA TYR A 210 23.49 -23.77 -12.32
C TYR A 210 24.67 -24.62 -12.86
N GLU A 211 24.43 -25.91 -13.10
CA GLU A 211 25.43 -26.78 -13.71
C GLU A 211 25.54 -26.48 -15.21
N CYS A 212 26.75 -26.27 -15.68
CA CYS A 212 27.08 -26.01 -17.08
C CYS A 212 27.86 -27.16 -17.71
N LEU A 213 28.07 -27.10 -19.03
CA LEU A 213 28.60 -28.20 -19.81
C LEU A 213 30.00 -28.69 -19.36
N ASN A 214 30.78 -27.85 -18.70
CA ASN A 214 32.07 -28.21 -18.11
C ASN A 214 31.96 -28.93 -16.75
N GLY A 215 30.75 -29.21 -16.27
CA GLY A 215 30.50 -29.83 -14.95
C GLY A 215 30.65 -28.87 -13.76
N THR A 216 30.92 -27.58 -14.00
CA THR A 216 31.00 -26.58 -12.94
C THR A 216 29.61 -26.08 -12.58
N GLY A 217 29.33 -25.96 -11.27
CA GLY A 217 28.11 -25.36 -10.75
C GLY A 217 28.34 -23.89 -10.39
N TRP A 218 27.57 -22.97 -10.94
CA TRP A 218 27.68 -21.54 -10.78
C TRP A 218 26.52 -20.99 -9.92
N ILE A 219 26.79 -19.93 -9.17
CA ILE A 219 25.75 -19.30 -8.33
C ILE A 219 24.86 -18.40 -9.17
N TYR A 220 25.42 -17.61 -10.07
CA TYR A 220 24.67 -16.69 -10.94
C TYR A 220 24.66 -17.23 -12.37
N CYS A 221 23.49 -17.14 -12.99
CA CYS A 221 23.28 -17.55 -14.38
C CYS A 221 22.20 -16.66 -15.02
N ILE A 222 22.54 -16.01 -16.12
CA ILE A 222 21.62 -15.17 -16.89
C ILE A 222 21.64 -15.60 -18.38
N PRO A 223 20.58 -15.29 -19.16
CA PRO A 223 20.61 -15.52 -20.60
C PRO A 223 21.77 -14.79 -21.25
N TYR A 224 22.40 -15.39 -22.24
CA TYR A 224 23.41 -14.72 -23.06
C TYR A 224 22.79 -13.63 -23.91
N GLU A 225 21.66 -13.94 -24.58
CA GLU A 225 20.96 -12.99 -25.44
C GLU A 225 20.49 -11.76 -24.65
N GLY A 226 20.88 -10.58 -25.09
CA GLY A 226 20.58 -9.30 -24.47
C GLY A 226 21.55 -8.88 -23.37
N ASN A 227 22.49 -9.74 -22.98
CA ASN A 227 23.47 -9.49 -21.92
C ASN A 227 24.92 -9.53 -22.40
N GLU A 228 25.15 -9.57 -23.72
CA GLU A 228 26.48 -9.69 -24.35
C GLU A 228 27.42 -8.55 -23.94
N HIS A 229 26.88 -7.41 -23.58
CA HIS A 229 27.61 -6.22 -23.15
C HIS A 229 28.29 -6.36 -21.77
N LEU A 230 28.03 -7.46 -21.05
CA LEU A 230 28.65 -7.76 -19.76
C LEU A 230 29.96 -8.53 -19.84
N LEU A 231 30.41 -8.89 -21.04
CA LEU A 231 31.68 -9.64 -21.31
C LEU A 231 32.88 -8.74 -21.42
#